data_959f550cac39ec4307f2d77bb0c3fb06
#
_entry.id   959f550cac39ec4307f2d77bb0c3fb06
#
_cell.length_a   1.000
_cell.length_b   1.000
_cell.length_c   1.000
_cell.angle_alpha   90.00
_cell.angle_beta   90.00
_cell.angle_gamma   90.00
#
_symmetry.space_group_name_H-M   'P 1'
#
loop_
_entity.id
_entity.type
_entity.pdbx_description
1 polymer ?
#
loop_
_entity_poly.entity_id
_entity_poly.type
_entity_poly.pdbx_seq_one_letter_code
_entity_poly.pdbx_strand_id
1 'polypeptide(L)'
;EEKAQAVFQHETMLALISKSATELRNPQANYNKMTLKEFQSSYPNLHLEEMCNAEGIKSEFIQDMIVGQPAFMEGLDKITAAESAATLKALMEWDVITSSAAYLTDEIRECNFDFFGKTMSGRKEDYPLWKRAVNQVQSQMGEPLGRMYCKRYFPESSKKIMQTLVKNLQISLGQRIDAQTWMSDTTKAAAHQKLDKFYVKIGYPNKWTDFTNLEIDPSKSFYENVMACRKFAHDKHINEKAGKPVDKDEWFMTPQTVN
;
A
#
# COMPACT_ATOMS: atom_id res chain seq x y z
N GLU A 1 -7.95 25.88 -18.35
CA GLU A 1 -9.38 25.57 -18.17
C GLU A 1 -9.74 24.26 -18.89
N GLU A 2 -9.44 24.10 -20.18
CA GLU A 2 -9.75 22.89 -20.97
C GLU A 2 -9.16 21.60 -20.36
N LYS A 3 -7.87 21.61 -19.94
CA LYS A 3 -7.25 20.47 -19.27
C LYS A 3 -7.97 20.10 -17.98
N ALA A 4 -8.35 21.07 -17.15
CA ALA A 4 -9.06 20.82 -15.91
C ALA A 4 -10.44 20.20 -16.16
N GLN A 5 -11.14 20.66 -17.21
CA GLN A 5 -12.42 20.11 -17.62
C GLN A 5 -12.27 18.65 -18.12
N ALA A 6 -11.23 18.36 -18.89
CA ALA A 6 -10.95 17.00 -19.37
C ALA A 6 -10.65 16.05 -18.20
N VAL A 7 -9.82 16.47 -17.24
CA VAL A 7 -9.53 15.70 -16.01
C VAL A 7 -10.82 15.45 -15.22
N PHE A 8 -11.63 16.47 -14.99
CA PHE A 8 -12.89 16.34 -14.25
C PHE A 8 -13.88 15.37 -14.92
N GLN A 9 -13.98 15.42 -16.24
CA GLN A 9 -14.83 14.49 -17.00
C GLN A 9 -14.33 13.05 -16.89
N HIS A 10 -13.02 12.83 -17.00
CA HIS A 10 -12.42 11.51 -16.85
C HIS A 10 -12.63 10.94 -15.44
N GLU A 11 -12.36 11.70 -14.40
CA GLU A 11 -12.60 11.26 -13.01
C GLU A 11 -14.09 10.97 -12.75
N THR A 12 -14.99 11.74 -13.37
CA THR A 12 -16.43 11.47 -13.31
C THR A 12 -16.78 10.13 -13.96
N MET A 13 -16.21 9.83 -15.13
CA MET A 13 -16.42 8.53 -15.78
C MET A 13 -15.89 7.37 -14.92
N LEU A 14 -14.70 7.52 -14.30
CA LEU A 14 -14.17 6.53 -13.39
C LEU A 14 -15.07 6.32 -12.17
N ALA A 15 -15.61 7.39 -11.59
CA ALA A 15 -16.52 7.31 -10.47
C ALA A 15 -17.81 6.54 -10.82
N LEU A 16 -18.35 6.73 -12.02
CA LEU A 16 -19.57 6.06 -12.49
C LEU A 16 -19.40 4.54 -12.67
N ILE A 17 -18.20 4.06 -13.00
CA ILE A 17 -17.91 2.63 -13.14
C ILE A 17 -17.37 1.99 -11.85
N SER A 18 -17.09 2.78 -10.81
CA SER A 18 -16.55 2.32 -9.53
C SER A 18 -17.64 1.73 -8.65
N LYS A 19 -17.31 0.66 -7.94
CA LYS A 19 -18.17 0.09 -6.90
C LYS A 19 -18.08 0.92 -5.61
N SER A 20 -19.13 0.86 -4.81
CA SER A 20 -19.10 1.44 -3.46
C SER A 20 -18.09 0.72 -2.55
N ALA A 21 -17.60 1.43 -1.52
CA ALA A 21 -16.68 0.86 -0.53
C ALA A 21 -17.27 -0.38 0.18
N THR A 22 -18.60 -0.48 0.30
CA THR A 22 -19.28 -1.64 0.88
C THR A 22 -19.23 -2.85 -0.03
N GLU A 23 -19.48 -2.68 -1.34
CA GLU A 23 -19.40 -3.76 -2.32
C GLU A 23 -17.97 -4.32 -2.45
N LEU A 24 -16.96 -3.45 -2.32
CA LEU A 24 -15.55 -3.84 -2.38
C LEU A 24 -15.08 -4.69 -1.20
N ARG A 25 -15.88 -4.81 -0.13
CA ARG A 25 -15.54 -5.64 1.04
C ARG A 25 -15.80 -7.14 0.86
N ASN A 26 -16.35 -7.55 -0.27
CA ASN A 26 -16.61 -8.97 -0.55
C ASN A 26 -15.37 -9.65 -1.17
N PRO A 27 -14.57 -10.42 -0.40
CA PRO A 27 -13.33 -11.02 -0.91
C PRO A 27 -13.58 -12.09 -1.97
N GLN A 28 -14.72 -12.78 -1.96
CA GLN A 28 -15.07 -13.77 -2.96
C GLN A 28 -15.38 -13.12 -4.31
N ALA A 29 -16.10 -12.00 -4.31
CA ALA A 29 -16.39 -11.25 -5.52
C ALA A 29 -15.13 -10.61 -6.14
N ASN A 30 -14.11 -10.36 -5.32
CA ASN A 30 -12.83 -9.77 -5.74
C ASN A 30 -11.78 -10.83 -6.12
N TYR A 31 -12.12 -12.12 -6.13
CA TYR A 31 -11.20 -13.20 -6.46
C TYR A 31 -11.52 -13.78 -7.84
N ASN A 32 -11.04 -13.13 -8.88
CA ASN A 32 -11.25 -13.54 -10.27
C ASN A 32 -9.90 -13.88 -10.89
N LYS A 33 -9.59 -15.18 -10.98
CA LYS A 33 -8.37 -15.63 -11.65
C LYS A 33 -8.45 -15.39 -13.15
N MET A 34 -7.37 -14.89 -13.70
CA MET A 34 -7.24 -14.62 -15.12
C MET A 34 -5.76 -14.79 -15.54
N THR A 35 -5.54 -15.34 -16.71
CA THR A 35 -4.22 -15.37 -17.34
C THR A 35 -3.92 -14.03 -18.00
N LEU A 36 -2.63 -13.72 -18.21
CA LEU A 36 -2.23 -12.52 -18.97
C LEU A 36 -2.89 -12.47 -20.36
N LYS A 37 -2.96 -13.62 -21.06
CA LYS A 37 -3.60 -13.73 -22.37
C LYS A 37 -5.09 -13.40 -22.32
N GLU A 38 -5.80 -13.91 -21.33
CA GLU A 38 -7.23 -13.61 -21.11
C GLU A 38 -7.42 -12.13 -20.80
N PHE A 39 -6.54 -11.54 -19.96
CA PHE A 39 -6.58 -10.13 -19.63
C PHE A 39 -6.41 -9.27 -20.89
N GLN A 40 -5.35 -9.50 -21.67
CA GLN A 40 -5.10 -8.77 -22.91
C GLN A 40 -6.22 -8.91 -23.95
N SER A 41 -6.86 -10.09 -24.01
CA SER A 41 -8.00 -10.31 -24.91
C SER A 41 -9.26 -9.59 -24.45
N SER A 42 -9.47 -9.48 -23.13
CA SER A 42 -10.65 -8.83 -22.53
C SER A 42 -10.51 -7.32 -22.45
N TYR A 43 -9.29 -6.81 -22.28
CA TYR A 43 -8.98 -5.40 -22.02
C TYR A 43 -7.79 -4.94 -22.89
N PRO A 44 -7.94 -4.91 -24.23
CA PRO A 44 -6.81 -4.71 -25.15
C PRO A 44 -6.19 -3.31 -25.09
N ASN A 45 -6.91 -2.31 -24.59
CA ASN A 45 -6.44 -0.93 -24.53
C ASN A 45 -5.70 -0.59 -23.22
N LEU A 46 -5.62 -1.53 -22.25
CA LEU A 46 -4.96 -1.26 -20.96
C LEU A 46 -3.46 -1.55 -20.98
N HIS A 47 -2.95 -2.23 -22.01
CA HIS A 47 -1.50 -2.47 -22.21
C HIS A 47 -0.75 -2.97 -20.95
N LEU A 48 -1.37 -3.87 -20.17
CA LEU A 48 -0.87 -4.29 -18.85
C LEU A 48 0.58 -4.83 -18.90
N GLU A 49 0.91 -5.61 -19.92
CA GLU A 49 2.23 -6.21 -20.03
C GLU A 49 3.33 -5.16 -20.25
N GLU A 50 3.07 -4.17 -21.10
CA GLU A 50 3.97 -3.05 -21.34
C GLU A 50 4.14 -2.19 -20.08
N MET A 51 3.06 -1.94 -19.36
CA MET A 51 3.12 -1.21 -18.08
C MET A 51 3.95 -1.97 -17.05
N CYS A 52 3.71 -3.26 -16.86
CA CYS A 52 4.46 -4.09 -15.92
C CYS A 52 5.95 -4.15 -16.28
N ASN A 53 6.27 -4.31 -17.56
CA ASN A 53 7.66 -4.32 -18.03
C ASN A 53 8.36 -2.98 -17.79
N ALA A 54 7.67 -1.85 -17.99
CA ALA A 54 8.19 -0.51 -17.68
C ALA A 54 8.51 -0.33 -16.19
N GLU A 55 7.72 -0.95 -15.31
CA GLU A 55 7.92 -1.00 -13.86
C GLU A 55 8.96 -2.03 -13.40
N GLY A 56 9.57 -2.78 -14.32
CA GLY A 56 10.56 -3.82 -14.02
C GLY A 56 9.96 -5.19 -13.64
N ILE A 57 8.65 -5.38 -13.79
CA ILE A 57 7.98 -6.66 -13.57
C ILE A 57 7.95 -7.43 -14.89
N LYS A 58 8.68 -8.54 -14.94
CA LYS A 58 8.77 -9.37 -16.14
C LYS A 58 7.44 -10.08 -16.41
N SER A 59 7.12 -10.25 -17.69
CA SER A 59 5.91 -10.94 -18.15
C SER A 59 5.75 -12.36 -17.58
N GLU A 60 6.84 -13.06 -17.30
CA GLU A 60 6.82 -14.39 -16.68
C GLU A 60 6.19 -14.41 -15.27
N PHE A 61 6.19 -13.28 -14.56
CA PHE A 61 5.64 -13.16 -13.20
C PHE A 61 4.16 -12.78 -13.16
N ILE A 62 3.58 -12.41 -14.31
CA ILE A 62 2.17 -12.00 -14.44
C ILE A 62 1.34 -12.93 -15.31
N GLN A 63 1.82 -14.18 -15.53
CA GLN A 63 1.10 -15.17 -16.34
C GLN A 63 -0.24 -15.58 -15.73
N ASP A 64 -0.32 -15.61 -14.39
CA ASP A 64 -1.54 -15.84 -13.61
C ASP A 64 -1.74 -14.66 -12.66
N MET A 65 -2.91 -14.07 -12.69
CA MET A 65 -3.25 -12.93 -11.84
C MET A 65 -4.65 -13.03 -11.24
N ILE A 66 -4.91 -12.21 -10.24
CA ILE A 66 -6.25 -12.01 -9.69
C ILE A 66 -6.72 -10.62 -10.07
N VAL A 67 -7.80 -10.56 -10.85
CA VAL A 67 -8.46 -9.29 -11.20
C VAL A 67 -9.56 -9.03 -10.19
N GLY A 68 -9.36 -8.03 -9.33
CA GLY A 68 -10.30 -7.74 -8.24
C GLY A 68 -11.65 -7.22 -8.72
N GLN A 69 -11.68 -6.47 -9.81
CA GLN A 69 -12.88 -5.81 -10.32
C GLN A 69 -12.99 -5.89 -11.85
N PRO A 70 -13.38 -7.04 -12.42
CA PRO A 70 -13.46 -7.21 -13.88
C PRO A 70 -14.35 -6.18 -14.58
N ALA A 71 -15.50 -5.84 -13.99
CA ALA A 71 -16.41 -4.84 -14.56
C ALA A 71 -15.80 -3.41 -14.59
N PHE A 72 -14.98 -3.06 -13.58
CA PHE A 72 -14.24 -1.81 -13.59
C PHE A 72 -13.17 -1.81 -14.68
N MET A 73 -12.43 -2.93 -14.86
CA MET A 73 -11.44 -3.07 -15.94
C MET A 73 -12.06 -2.95 -17.32
N GLU A 74 -13.25 -3.53 -17.53
CA GLU A 74 -14.00 -3.37 -18.78
C GLU A 74 -14.41 -1.92 -19.04
N GLY A 75 -14.88 -1.20 -18.02
CA GLY A 75 -15.20 0.22 -18.12
C GLY A 75 -13.97 1.07 -18.39
N LEU A 76 -12.87 0.79 -17.68
CA LEU A 76 -11.58 1.49 -17.84
C LEU A 76 -11.01 1.27 -19.25
N ASP A 77 -11.08 0.07 -19.79
CA ASP A 77 -10.63 -0.24 -21.15
C ASP A 77 -11.38 0.62 -22.20
N LYS A 78 -12.70 0.73 -22.06
CA LYS A 78 -13.54 1.54 -22.93
C LYS A 78 -13.23 3.04 -22.82
N ILE A 79 -13.02 3.54 -21.60
CA ILE A 79 -12.65 4.91 -21.33
C ILE A 79 -11.30 5.21 -21.97
N THR A 80 -10.30 4.36 -21.72
CA THR A 80 -8.94 4.51 -22.28
C THR A 80 -8.95 4.53 -23.80
N ALA A 81 -9.74 3.66 -24.44
CA ALA A 81 -9.88 3.62 -25.90
C ALA A 81 -10.49 4.89 -26.50
N ALA A 82 -11.35 5.58 -25.75
CA ALA A 82 -12.04 6.78 -26.19
C ALA A 82 -11.26 8.08 -25.94
N GLU A 83 -10.28 8.05 -25.03
CA GLU A 83 -9.53 9.23 -24.60
C GLU A 83 -8.51 9.70 -25.65
N SER A 84 -8.38 11.01 -25.75
CA SER A 84 -7.33 11.62 -26.58
C SER A 84 -5.97 11.59 -25.88
N ALA A 85 -4.87 11.57 -26.66
CA ALA A 85 -3.52 11.71 -26.09
C ALA A 85 -3.35 13.02 -25.30
N ALA A 86 -4.06 14.08 -25.66
CA ALA A 86 -4.06 15.35 -24.92
C ALA A 86 -4.71 15.22 -23.54
N THR A 87 -5.82 14.48 -23.45
CA THR A 87 -6.49 14.17 -22.17
C THR A 87 -5.59 13.30 -21.29
N LEU A 88 -5.03 12.21 -21.84
CA LEU A 88 -4.12 11.35 -21.09
C LEU A 88 -2.91 12.11 -20.54
N LYS A 89 -2.35 13.02 -21.34
CA LYS A 89 -1.27 13.91 -20.87
C LYS A 89 -1.74 14.83 -19.73
N ALA A 90 -2.92 15.41 -19.83
CA ALA A 90 -3.48 16.27 -18.77
C ALA A 90 -3.72 15.48 -17.46
N LEU A 91 -4.15 14.23 -17.55
CA LEU A 91 -4.30 13.33 -16.39
C LEU A 91 -2.96 13.05 -15.71
N MET A 92 -1.91 12.75 -16.50
CA MET A 92 -0.57 12.54 -15.96
C MET A 92 -0.02 13.81 -15.29
N GLU A 93 -0.21 14.99 -15.90
CA GLU A 93 0.19 16.26 -15.30
C GLU A 93 -0.55 16.51 -13.98
N TRP A 94 -1.85 16.24 -13.94
CA TRP A 94 -2.68 16.36 -12.74
C TRP A 94 -2.23 15.41 -11.63
N ASP A 95 -1.97 14.14 -11.95
CA ASP A 95 -1.48 13.16 -10.99
C ASP A 95 -0.12 13.56 -10.39
N VAL A 96 0.83 13.99 -11.21
CA VAL A 96 2.14 14.45 -10.76
C VAL A 96 2.00 15.68 -9.83
N ILE A 97 1.18 16.65 -10.18
CA ILE A 97 0.97 17.85 -9.37
C ILE A 97 0.32 17.50 -8.03
N THR A 98 -0.76 16.75 -8.04
CA THR A 98 -1.50 16.39 -6.81
C THR A 98 -0.72 15.46 -5.89
N SER A 99 -0.07 14.43 -6.42
CA SER A 99 0.76 13.51 -5.66
C SER A 99 2.04 14.14 -5.10
N SER A 100 2.45 15.28 -5.66
CA SER A 100 3.66 16.00 -5.27
C SER A 100 3.39 17.32 -4.55
N ALA A 101 2.14 17.73 -4.39
CA ALA A 101 1.77 19.04 -3.85
C ALA A 101 2.43 19.38 -2.50
N ALA A 102 2.65 18.38 -1.64
CA ALA A 102 3.29 18.55 -0.34
C ALA A 102 4.80 18.91 -0.43
N TYR A 103 5.42 18.76 -1.60
CA TYR A 103 6.87 18.94 -1.84
C TYR A 103 7.17 20.10 -2.77
N LEU A 104 6.12 20.76 -3.29
CA LEU A 104 6.18 21.89 -4.22
C LEU A 104 6.09 23.23 -3.46
N THR A 105 5.64 24.28 -4.15
CA THR A 105 5.50 25.62 -3.55
C THR A 105 4.40 25.65 -2.49
N ASP A 106 4.45 26.64 -1.60
CA ASP A 106 3.40 26.84 -0.59
C ASP A 106 2.03 27.10 -1.23
N GLU A 107 1.98 27.83 -2.36
CA GLU A 107 0.75 28.09 -3.09
C GLU A 107 0.08 26.79 -3.56
N ILE A 108 0.84 25.88 -4.16
CA ILE A 108 0.31 24.57 -4.63
C ILE A 108 -0.12 23.73 -3.43
N ARG A 109 0.67 23.71 -2.38
CA ARG A 109 0.36 22.99 -1.15
C ARG A 109 -0.92 23.51 -0.49
N GLU A 110 -1.08 24.81 -0.39
CA GLU A 110 -2.26 25.44 0.20
C GLU A 110 -3.51 25.20 -0.62
N CYS A 111 -3.42 25.32 -1.94
CA CYS A 111 -4.52 25.00 -2.85
C CYS A 111 -4.94 23.52 -2.70
N ASN A 112 -3.98 22.60 -2.63
CA ASN A 112 -4.25 21.18 -2.39
C ASN A 112 -4.90 20.94 -1.02
N PHE A 113 -4.43 21.63 0.02
CA PHE A 113 -5.02 21.52 1.36
C PHE A 113 -6.45 22.09 1.42
N ASP A 114 -6.73 23.19 0.73
CA ASP A 114 -8.06 23.81 0.71
C ASP A 114 -9.09 22.84 0.11
N PHE A 115 -8.72 22.08 -0.89
CA PHE A 115 -9.62 21.08 -1.46
C PHE A 115 -9.62 19.77 -0.64
N PHE A 116 -8.52 19.06 -0.58
CA PHE A 116 -8.48 17.74 0.03
C PHE A 116 -8.51 17.76 1.57
N GLY A 117 -7.92 18.77 2.18
CA GLY A 117 -7.90 18.93 3.65
C GLY A 117 -9.19 19.53 4.18
N LYS A 118 -9.58 20.71 3.69
CA LYS A 118 -10.75 21.42 4.21
C LYS A 118 -12.04 20.87 3.62
N THR A 119 -12.20 20.87 2.30
CA THR A 119 -13.46 20.51 1.66
C THR A 119 -13.78 19.02 1.79
N MET A 120 -12.83 18.15 1.46
CA MET A 120 -13.06 16.71 1.43
C MET A 120 -12.95 16.05 2.81
N SER A 121 -12.00 16.50 3.65
CA SER A 121 -11.73 15.86 4.95
C SER A 121 -12.22 16.65 6.16
N GLY A 122 -12.82 17.85 5.98
CA GLY A 122 -13.40 18.67 7.06
C GLY A 122 -12.35 19.26 8.03
N ARG A 123 -11.09 19.27 7.69
CA ARG A 123 -10.02 19.84 8.52
C ARG A 123 -10.10 21.37 8.47
N LYS A 124 -9.94 22.02 9.62
CA LYS A 124 -9.97 23.49 9.71
C LYS A 124 -8.64 24.14 9.33
N GLU A 125 -7.53 23.49 9.72
CA GLU A 125 -6.17 24.01 9.59
C GLU A 125 -5.22 22.89 9.15
N ASP A 126 -4.16 23.26 8.42
CA ASP A 126 -3.07 22.32 8.11
C ASP A 126 -2.19 22.09 9.34
N TYR A 127 -1.42 21.03 9.32
CA TYR A 127 -0.48 20.74 10.38
C TYR A 127 0.64 21.80 10.41
N PRO A 128 1.12 22.19 11.61
CA PRO A 128 2.30 23.07 11.72
C PRO A 128 3.51 22.40 11.05
N LEU A 129 4.45 23.22 10.60
CA LEU A 129 5.61 22.79 9.82
C LEU A 129 6.37 21.62 10.45
N TRP A 130 6.62 21.66 11.76
CA TRP A 130 7.34 20.57 12.44
C TRP A 130 6.60 19.22 12.32
N LYS A 131 5.27 19.22 12.43
CA LYS A 131 4.47 18.01 12.33
C LYS A 131 4.42 17.48 10.89
N ARG A 132 4.34 18.40 9.91
CA ARG A 132 4.45 18.06 8.49
C ARG A 132 5.83 17.42 8.19
N ALA A 133 6.91 18.01 8.71
CA ALA A 133 8.26 17.47 8.53
C ALA A 133 8.42 16.07 9.14
N VAL A 134 7.93 15.85 10.37
CA VAL A 134 7.94 14.52 11.01
C VAL A 134 7.13 13.51 10.20
N ASN A 135 5.95 13.90 9.72
CA ASN A 135 5.12 13.03 8.89
C ASN A 135 5.85 12.65 7.58
N GLN A 136 6.59 13.58 6.98
CA GLN A 136 7.36 13.28 5.78
C GLN A 136 8.52 12.31 6.05
N VAL A 137 9.26 12.50 7.13
CA VAL A 137 10.29 11.53 7.52
C VAL A 137 9.67 10.15 7.79
N GLN A 138 8.53 10.11 8.45
CA GLN A 138 7.82 8.86 8.72
C GLN A 138 7.34 8.18 7.43
N SER A 139 6.82 8.92 6.47
CA SER A 139 6.33 8.34 5.21
C SER A 139 7.44 7.84 4.29
N GLN A 140 8.57 8.54 4.24
CA GLN A 140 9.68 8.20 3.35
C GLN A 140 10.70 7.23 3.98
N MET A 141 10.98 7.39 5.27
CA MET A 141 12.00 6.65 6.03
C MET A 141 11.46 6.14 7.38
N GLY A 142 10.25 5.60 7.38
CA GLY A 142 9.55 5.20 8.61
C GLY A 142 10.27 4.09 9.37
N GLU A 143 10.91 3.14 8.69
CA GLU A 143 11.61 2.05 9.34
C GLU A 143 12.91 2.51 10.04
N PRO A 144 13.80 3.30 9.42
CA PRO A 144 14.93 3.93 10.13
C PRO A 144 14.50 4.77 11.35
N LEU A 145 13.44 5.57 11.21
CA LEU A 145 12.86 6.33 12.31
C LEU A 145 12.34 5.38 13.41
N GLY A 146 11.68 4.31 13.05
CA GLY A 146 11.20 3.27 13.95
C GLY A 146 12.33 2.60 14.72
N ARG A 147 13.47 2.35 14.07
CA ARG A 147 14.66 1.80 14.73
C ARG A 147 15.20 2.74 15.81
N MET A 148 15.23 4.05 15.55
CA MET A 148 15.61 5.07 16.55
C MET A 148 14.60 5.10 17.71
N TYR A 149 13.31 5.05 17.41
CA TYR A 149 12.24 5.01 18.39
C TYR A 149 12.35 3.78 19.31
N CYS A 150 12.53 2.57 18.74
CA CYS A 150 12.65 1.34 19.51
C CYS A 150 13.87 1.34 20.43
N LYS A 151 15.00 1.85 19.96
CA LYS A 151 16.22 1.98 20.79
C LYS A 151 15.97 2.79 22.07
N ARG A 152 15.08 3.79 22.00
CA ARG A 152 14.79 4.68 23.12
C ARG A 152 13.58 4.22 23.96
N TYR A 153 12.52 3.72 23.35
CA TYR A 153 11.22 3.55 24.01
C TYR A 153 10.73 2.10 24.06
N PHE A 154 11.26 1.21 23.25
CA PHE A 154 10.85 -0.19 23.22
C PHE A 154 12.05 -1.13 23.13
N PRO A 155 12.80 -1.30 24.24
CA PRO A 155 14.00 -2.13 24.27
C PRO A 155 13.68 -3.61 24.08
N GLU A 156 14.72 -4.41 23.77
CA GLU A 156 14.59 -5.86 23.55
C GLU A 156 13.94 -6.59 24.72
N SER A 157 14.18 -6.16 25.95
CA SER A 157 13.56 -6.73 27.15
C SER A 157 12.03 -6.63 27.10
N SER A 158 11.49 -5.48 26.66
CA SER A 158 10.04 -5.30 26.48
C SER A 158 9.49 -6.21 25.39
N LYS A 159 10.21 -6.35 24.27
CA LYS A 159 9.84 -7.30 23.20
C LYS A 159 9.77 -8.74 23.72
N LYS A 160 10.75 -9.19 24.52
CA LYS A 160 10.77 -10.53 25.12
C LYS A 160 9.60 -10.75 26.08
N ILE A 161 9.25 -9.76 26.91
CA ILE A 161 8.09 -9.84 27.80
C ILE A 161 6.80 -10.04 27.00
N MET A 162 6.60 -9.26 25.94
CA MET A 162 5.42 -9.37 25.09
C MET A 162 5.37 -10.69 24.32
N GLN A 163 6.51 -11.19 23.84
CA GLN A 163 6.60 -12.53 23.23
C GLN A 163 6.18 -13.63 24.21
N THR A 164 6.63 -13.54 25.47
CA THR A 164 6.23 -14.48 26.53
C THR A 164 4.74 -14.39 26.83
N LEU A 165 4.18 -13.16 26.89
CA LEU A 165 2.75 -12.95 27.08
C LEU A 165 1.94 -13.63 25.97
N VAL A 166 2.29 -13.38 24.71
CA VAL A 166 1.58 -13.98 23.56
C VAL A 166 1.69 -15.51 23.59
N LYS A 167 2.86 -16.06 23.91
CA LYS A 167 3.03 -17.51 24.05
C LYS A 167 2.13 -18.10 25.13
N ASN A 168 2.01 -17.42 26.28
CA ASN A 168 1.12 -17.85 27.37
C ASN A 168 -0.36 -17.78 26.95
N LEU A 169 -0.75 -16.76 26.16
CA LEU A 169 -2.09 -16.68 25.60
C LEU A 169 -2.38 -17.83 24.63
N GLN A 170 -1.41 -18.20 23.77
CA GLN A 170 -1.55 -19.36 22.88
C GLN A 170 -1.71 -20.67 23.67
N ILE A 171 -0.92 -20.87 24.72
CA ILE A 171 -1.03 -22.05 25.60
C ILE A 171 -2.43 -22.08 26.25
N SER A 172 -2.87 -20.97 26.82
CA SER A 172 -4.20 -20.86 27.45
C SER A 172 -5.34 -21.11 26.45
N LEU A 173 -5.20 -20.63 25.21
CA LEU A 173 -6.19 -20.89 24.15
C LEU A 173 -6.22 -22.36 23.78
N GLY A 174 -5.08 -23.03 23.67
CA GLY A 174 -5.00 -24.49 23.46
C GLY A 174 -5.75 -25.27 24.56
N GLN A 175 -5.47 -24.97 25.84
CA GLN A 175 -6.18 -25.58 26.96
C GLN A 175 -7.69 -25.35 26.93
N ARG A 176 -8.13 -24.16 26.51
CA ARG A 176 -9.55 -23.86 26.34
C ARG A 176 -10.19 -24.62 25.20
N ILE A 177 -9.48 -24.84 24.07
CA ILE A 177 -9.95 -25.69 22.97
C ILE A 177 -10.17 -27.11 23.45
N ASP A 178 -9.20 -27.67 24.21
CA ASP A 178 -9.29 -29.03 24.75
C ASP A 178 -10.49 -29.21 25.71
N ALA A 179 -10.77 -28.19 26.51
CA ALA A 179 -11.85 -28.20 27.49
C ALA A 179 -13.27 -28.03 26.88
N GLN A 180 -13.41 -27.72 25.57
CA GLN A 180 -14.74 -27.53 24.95
C GLN A 180 -15.46 -28.88 24.82
N THR A 181 -16.67 -28.95 25.35
CA THR A 181 -17.52 -30.14 25.28
C THR A 181 -18.35 -30.25 24.01
N TRP A 182 -18.57 -29.12 23.34
CA TRP A 182 -19.36 -29.05 22.09
C TRP A 182 -18.54 -29.31 20.83
N MET A 183 -17.20 -29.25 20.93
CA MET A 183 -16.31 -29.53 19.79
C MET A 183 -16.01 -31.01 19.68
N SER A 184 -16.10 -31.59 18.47
CA SER A 184 -15.61 -32.93 18.18
C SER A 184 -14.07 -32.96 18.22
N ASP A 185 -13.49 -34.15 18.41
CA ASP A 185 -12.02 -34.33 18.44
C ASP A 185 -11.38 -33.87 17.11
N THR A 186 -12.03 -34.12 15.98
CA THR A 186 -11.59 -33.65 14.66
C THR A 186 -11.55 -32.12 14.60
N THR A 187 -12.57 -31.44 15.14
CA THR A 187 -12.63 -29.98 15.18
C THR A 187 -11.56 -29.40 16.10
N LYS A 188 -11.33 -30.04 17.29
CA LYS A 188 -10.25 -29.63 18.20
C LYS A 188 -8.87 -29.75 17.54
N ALA A 189 -8.61 -30.88 16.85
CA ALA A 189 -7.36 -31.07 16.12
C ALA A 189 -7.14 -30.00 15.05
N ALA A 190 -8.19 -29.65 14.27
CA ALA A 190 -8.12 -28.58 13.28
C ALA A 190 -7.87 -27.20 13.92
N ALA A 191 -8.49 -26.92 15.08
CA ALA A 191 -8.28 -25.70 15.85
C ALA A 191 -6.85 -25.58 16.37
N HIS A 192 -6.26 -26.66 16.90
CA HIS A 192 -4.85 -26.70 17.28
C HIS A 192 -3.91 -26.48 16.09
N GLN A 193 -4.14 -27.14 14.96
CA GLN A 193 -3.36 -26.89 13.73
C GLN A 193 -3.40 -25.42 13.30
N LYS A 194 -4.55 -24.75 13.48
CA LYS A 194 -4.67 -23.33 13.20
C LYS A 194 -3.89 -22.49 14.21
N LEU A 195 -3.96 -22.84 15.50
CA LEU A 195 -3.24 -22.16 16.57
C LEU A 195 -1.72 -22.27 16.39
N ASP A 196 -1.22 -23.46 16.02
CA ASP A 196 0.22 -23.70 15.78
C ASP A 196 0.77 -22.92 14.59
N LYS A 197 -0.10 -22.57 13.62
CA LYS A 197 0.26 -21.76 12.45
C LYS A 197 0.21 -20.25 12.69
N PHE A 198 -0.14 -19.80 13.89
CA PHE A 198 -0.15 -18.38 14.22
C PHE A 198 1.26 -17.79 14.12
N TYR A 199 1.43 -16.82 13.22
CA TYR A 199 2.67 -16.10 13.05
C TYR A 199 2.64 -14.81 13.86
N VAL A 200 3.60 -14.65 14.78
CA VAL A 200 3.60 -13.57 15.78
C VAL A 200 4.66 -12.54 15.46
N LYS A 201 4.26 -11.28 15.29
CA LYS A 201 5.13 -10.12 15.07
C LYS A 201 4.94 -9.12 16.22
N ILE A 202 6.00 -8.84 16.98
CA ILE A 202 5.97 -7.98 18.16
C ILE A 202 6.97 -6.85 18.04
N GLY A 203 6.48 -5.62 18.15
CA GLY A 203 7.26 -4.40 18.29
C GLY A 203 8.00 -3.96 17.03
N TYR A 204 8.93 -4.76 16.55
CA TYR A 204 9.77 -4.43 15.40
C TYR A 204 10.36 -5.68 14.72
N PRO A 205 10.79 -5.58 13.45
CA PRO A 205 11.34 -6.71 12.69
C PRO A 205 12.65 -7.23 13.32
N ASN A 206 12.91 -8.53 13.14
CA ASN A 206 14.20 -9.10 13.57
C ASN A 206 15.33 -8.69 12.63
N LYS A 207 15.01 -8.48 11.34
CA LYS A 207 15.93 -7.98 10.32
C LYS A 207 15.39 -6.66 9.79
N TRP A 208 16.17 -5.61 9.99
CA TRP A 208 15.85 -4.29 9.46
C TRP A 208 16.20 -4.18 7.98
N THR A 209 15.45 -3.36 7.25
CA THR A 209 15.78 -3.01 5.86
C THR A 209 17.15 -2.31 5.83
N ASP A 210 17.95 -2.66 4.83
CA ASP A 210 19.21 -1.98 4.54
C ASP A 210 18.94 -0.76 3.66
N PHE A 211 19.27 0.42 4.17
CA PHE A 211 19.12 1.72 3.50
C PHE A 211 20.45 2.30 3.01
N THR A 212 21.53 1.53 3.00
CA THR A 212 22.86 2.02 2.58
C THR A 212 22.90 2.54 1.15
N ASN A 213 22.05 2.03 0.29
CA ASN A 213 21.93 2.45 -1.11
C ASN A 213 20.97 3.63 -1.32
N LEU A 214 20.33 4.15 -0.26
CA LEU A 214 19.51 5.34 -0.34
C LEU A 214 20.37 6.57 -0.05
N GLU A 215 20.57 7.38 -1.07
CA GLU A 215 21.32 8.64 -0.96
C GLU A 215 20.34 9.81 -0.83
N ILE A 216 20.47 10.56 0.28
CA ILE A 216 19.78 11.82 0.52
C ILE A 216 20.82 12.94 0.45
N ASP A 217 20.62 13.86 -0.48
CA ASP A 217 21.55 14.95 -0.76
C ASP A 217 20.94 16.29 -0.35
N PRO A 218 21.49 16.97 0.67
CA PRO A 218 20.97 18.27 1.13
C PRO A 218 21.15 19.40 0.10
N SER A 219 21.95 19.21 -0.95
CA SER A 219 22.10 20.18 -2.05
C SER A 219 20.99 20.10 -3.08
N LYS A 220 20.24 18.98 -3.11
CA LYS A 220 19.08 18.76 -3.98
C LYS A 220 17.81 19.34 -3.37
N SER A 221 16.82 19.56 -4.22
CA SER A 221 15.49 19.99 -3.77
C SER A 221 14.83 18.93 -2.89
N PHE A 222 13.84 19.35 -2.10
CA PHE A 222 13.05 18.43 -1.29
C PHE A 222 12.33 17.39 -2.17
N TYR A 223 11.78 17.81 -3.31
CA TYR A 223 11.15 16.93 -4.28
C TYR A 223 12.10 15.83 -4.78
N GLU A 224 13.32 16.18 -5.18
CA GLU A 224 14.30 15.20 -5.67
C GLU A 224 14.67 14.16 -4.60
N ASN A 225 14.85 14.59 -3.35
CA ASN A 225 15.09 13.68 -2.24
C ASN A 225 13.90 12.73 -1.97
N VAL A 226 12.67 13.23 -2.07
CA VAL A 226 11.46 12.39 -1.96
C VAL A 226 11.39 11.39 -3.12
N MET A 227 11.72 11.81 -4.34
CA MET A 227 11.76 10.89 -5.49
C MET A 227 12.84 9.81 -5.32
N ALA A 228 14.00 10.13 -4.74
CA ALA A 228 15.01 9.13 -4.40
C ALA A 228 14.47 8.09 -3.39
N CYS A 229 13.76 8.52 -2.36
CA CYS A 229 13.11 7.62 -1.40
C CYS A 229 12.05 6.74 -2.07
N ARG A 230 11.19 7.32 -2.91
CA ARG A 230 10.14 6.60 -3.64
C ARG A 230 10.74 5.56 -4.58
N LYS A 231 11.77 5.94 -5.34
CA LYS A 231 12.48 5.01 -6.22
C LYS A 231 13.11 3.85 -5.44
N PHE A 232 13.78 4.14 -4.33
CA PHE A 232 14.35 3.11 -3.45
C PHE A 232 13.26 2.13 -2.95
N ALA A 233 12.13 2.66 -2.48
CA ALA A 233 11.02 1.85 -2.00
C ALA A 233 10.41 0.99 -3.12
N HIS A 234 10.24 1.55 -4.32
CA HIS A 234 9.75 0.87 -5.51
C HIS A 234 10.71 -0.27 -5.93
N ASP A 235 11.99 0.03 -6.13
CA ASP A 235 12.99 -0.95 -6.53
C ASP A 235 13.08 -2.11 -5.53
N LYS A 236 13.05 -1.79 -4.23
CA LYS A 236 12.99 -2.79 -3.16
C LYS A 236 11.75 -3.67 -3.29
N HIS A 237 10.56 -3.05 -3.46
CA HIS A 237 9.30 -3.77 -3.58
C HIS A 237 9.31 -4.75 -4.76
N ILE A 238 9.73 -4.29 -5.95
CA ILE A 238 9.83 -5.16 -7.13
C ILE A 238 10.85 -6.27 -6.90
N ASN A 239 12.05 -5.95 -6.41
CA ASN A 239 13.11 -6.93 -6.18
C ASN A 239 12.76 -7.98 -5.11
N GLU A 240 11.96 -7.64 -4.12
CA GLU A 240 11.60 -8.54 -3.03
C GLU A 240 10.33 -9.36 -3.31
N LYS A 241 9.44 -8.90 -4.21
CA LYS A 241 8.12 -9.54 -4.43
C LYS A 241 7.93 -10.17 -5.79
N ALA A 242 8.43 -9.55 -6.87
CA ALA A 242 8.16 -10.05 -8.21
C ALA A 242 8.72 -11.47 -8.39
N GLY A 243 7.85 -12.41 -8.73
CA GLY A 243 8.17 -13.83 -8.93
C GLY A 243 8.64 -14.58 -7.67
N LYS A 244 8.43 -14.04 -6.47
CA LYS A 244 8.85 -14.65 -5.21
C LYS A 244 7.65 -15.06 -4.35
N PRO A 245 7.80 -16.10 -3.51
CA PRO A 245 6.78 -16.45 -2.55
C PRO A 245 6.60 -15.34 -1.51
N VAL A 246 5.41 -15.34 -0.86
CA VAL A 246 5.09 -14.38 0.20
C VAL A 246 6.10 -14.47 1.34
N ASP A 247 6.72 -13.36 1.68
CA ASP A 247 7.57 -13.23 2.86
C ASP A 247 6.71 -13.05 4.11
N LYS A 248 6.72 -14.04 4.99
CA LYS A 248 5.99 -13.99 6.27
C LYS A 248 6.61 -13.02 7.27
N ASP A 249 7.88 -12.66 7.11
CA ASP A 249 8.59 -11.71 7.97
C ASP A 249 8.38 -10.26 7.55
N GLU A 250 7.73 -9.99 6.41
CA GLU A 250 7.42 -8.63 5.95
C GLU A 250 6.58 -7.86 6.98
N TRP A 251 6.98 -6.62 7.27
CA TRP A 251 6.25 -5.72 8.15
C TRP A 251 5.54 -4.63 7.34
N PHE A 252 4.23 -4.49 7.58
CA PHE A 252 3.38 -3.48 6.91
C PHE A 252 3.23 -2.21 7.73
N MET A 253 3.73 -2.20 8.95
CA MET A 253 3.67 -1.06 9.85
C MET A 253 5.03 -0.79 10.48
N THR A 254 5.32 0.49 10.69
CA THR A 254 6.52 0.90 11.39
C THR A 254 6.31 0.80 12.92
N PRO A 255 7.38 0.57 13.70
CA PRO A 255 7.28 0.34 15.14
C PRO A 255 6.64 1.48 15.94
N GLN A 256 6.72 2.72 15.46
CA GLN A 256 6.14 3.90 16.11
C GLN A 256 4.67 4.13 15.74
N THR A 257 4.10 3.29 14.90
CA THR A 257 2.68 3.38 14.51
C THR A 257 1.80 2.83 15.65
N VAL A 258 0.74 3.57 15.98
CA VAL A 258 -0.30 3.14 16.92
C VAL A 258 -1.52 2.71 16.12
N ASN A 259 -2.08 1.57 16.47
CA ASN A 259 -3.34 1.06 15.92
C ASN A 259 -4.54 1.51 16.76
#